data_5a03d119a27e8ab32491bf7c3191f4d9
#
_entry.id   5a03d119a27e8ab32491bf7c3191f4d9
#
_cell.length_a   1.000
_cell.length_b   1.000
_cell.length_c   1.000
_cell.angle_alpha   90.00
_cell.angle_beta   90.00
_cell.angle_gamma   90.00
#
_symmetry.space_group_name_H-M   'P 1'
#
loop_
_entity.id
_entity.type
_entity.pdbx_description
1 polymer ?
#
loop_
_entity_poly.entity_id
_entity_poly.type
_entity_poly.pdbx_seq_one_letter_code
_entity_poly.pdbx_strand_id
1 'polypeptide(L)'
;LVEKLAEHYCPHPAIIGWQIDNELNCETDVFYSESDHAAFRVYLKNRFGTIEKLNEAMGTVFWNQTYTSWDEVHLTRPTIHNANNPHLSLEEKRFISQSAISFCKLQADIIRKYAPKGQFITTNGIFGHLDSHEMTESALDFITYDSYPNFAFGEGAAPRKQGSLNDRKSSGRLARVRSISTCFGIMEQQSGAGGWDTRMKQPAPKPGQMKLWTFQSIAHGADMICF
;
A
#
# COMPACT_ATOMS: atom_id res chain seq x y z
N LEU A 1 19.97 -0.57 9.63
CA LEU A 1 19.08 -0.43 10.77
C LEU A 1 18.32 -1.73 11.02
N VAL A 2 17.53 -2.25 10.06
CA VAL A 2 16.68 -3.45 10.19
C VAL A 2 17.48 -4.65 10.70
N GLU A 3 18.68 -4.90 10.16
CA GLU A 3 19.54 -5.99 10.57
C GLU A 3 19.92 -5.90 12.07
N LYS A 4 20.28 -4.72 12.56
CA LYS A 4 20.62 -4.51 13.96
C LYS A 4 19.43 -4.67 14.90
N LEU A 5 18.25 -4.25 14.46
CA LEU A 5 17.02 -4.48 15.22
C LEU A 5 16.68 -5.97 15.28
N ALA A 6 16.73 -6.66 14.15
CA ALA A 6 16.45 -8.09 14.08
C ALA A 6 17.45 -8.92 14.90
N GLU A 7 18.74 -8.65 14.76
CA GLU A 7 19.80 -9.30 15.55
C GLU A 7 19.57 -9.16 17.07
N HIS A 8 19.12 -7.97 17.49
CA HIS A 8 18.94 -7.68 18.92
C HIS A 8 17.63 -8.24 19.47
N TYR A 9 16.51 -8.06 18.75
CA TYR A 9 15.18 -8.33 19.30
C TYR A 9 14.59 -9.69 18.93
N CYS A 10 14.94 -10.29 17.78
CA CYS A 10 14.38 -11.59 17.40
C CYS A 10 14.56 -12.69 18.46
N PRO A 11 15.67 -12.75 19.23
CA PRO A 11 15.82 -13.77 20.27
C PRO A 11 14.91 -13.56 21.48
N HIS A 12 14.27 -12.39 21.63
CA HIS A 12 13.48 -12.09 22.83
C HIS A 12 12.15 -12.85 22.80
N PRO A 13 11.79 -13.60 23.86
CA PRO A 13 10.63 -14.50 23.86
C PRO A 13 9.27 -13.79 23.78
N ALA A 14 9.21 -12.48 24.04
CA ALA A 14 7.99 -11.68 23.91
C ALA A 14 7.76 -11.14 22.50
N ILE A 15 8.70 -11.29 21.58
CA ILE A 15 8.52 -10.89 20.18
C ILE A 15 7.79 -12.02 19.45
N ILE A 16 6.58 -11.72 18.98
CA ILE A 16 5.74 -12.67 18.27
C ILE A 16 5.76 -12.45 16.75
N GLY A 17 6.20 -11.28 16.30
CA GLY A 17 6.26 -10.94 14.89
C GLY A 17 6.72 -9.52 14.65
N TRP A 18 6.76 -9.15 13.38
CA TRP A 18 7.32 -7.90 12.88
C TRP A 18 6.36 -7.24 11.89
N GLN A 19 6.05 -5.98 12.13
CA GLN A 19 5.49 -5.12 11.11
C GLN A 19 6.63 -4.40 10.38
N ILE A 20 6.73 -4.56 9.08
CA ILE A 20 7.70 -3.86 8.24
C ILE A 20 7.13 -2.51 7.86
N ASP A 21 7.85 -1.44 8.22
CA ASP A 21 7.43 -0.06 7.97
C ASP A 21 5.99 0.25 8.43
N ASN A 22 5.45 1.31 7.90
CA ASN A 22 4.06 1.69 8.08
C ASN A 22 3.52 2.23 6.76
N GLU A 23 2.40 1.68 6.30
CA GLU A 23 1.64 2.20 5.16
C GLU A 23 2.51 2.60 3.96
N LEU A 24 3.26 1.64 3.41
CA LEU A 24 4.19 1.87 2.30
C LEU A 24 3.55 2.71 1.18
N ASN A 25 4.15 3.86 0.88
CA ASN A 25 3.69 4.83 -0.13
C ASN A 25 2.30 5.45 0.15
N CYS A 26 1.86 5.55 1.42
CA CYS A 26 0.56 6.14 1.76
C CYS A 26 0.44 7.61 1.29
N GLU A 27 1.47 8.42 1.58
CA GLU A 27 1.46 9.86 1.29
C GLU A 27 1.87 10.19 -0.15
N THR A 28 2.55 9.28 -0.85
CA THR A 28 2.96 9.48 -2.24
C THR A 28 3.01 8.19 -3.02
N ASP A 29 2.42 8.22 -4.19
CA ASP A 29 2.40 7.12 -5.16
C ASP A 29 3.21 7.43 -6.43
N VAL A 30 3.95 8.54 -6.43
CA VAL A 30 4.73 9.01 -7.58
C VAL A 30 6.10 9.53 -7.14
N PHE A 31 7.09 9.31 -8.00
CA PHE A 31 8.47 9.68 -7.78
C PHE A 31 9.03 10.30 -9.06
N TYR A 32 9.76 11.41 -8.93
CA TYR A 32 10.23 12.18 -10.08
C TYR A 32 11.71 12.59 -9.96
N SER A 33 12.49 11.89 -9.13
CA SER A 33 13.93 12.12 -9.10
C SER A 33 14.61 11.54 -10.34
N GLU A 34 15.80 12.00 -10.66
CA GLU A 34 16.60 11.44 -11.76
C GLU A 34 16.89 9.94 -11.55
N SER A 35 17.05 9.51 -10.30
CA SER A 35 17.22 8.09 -9.99
C SER A 35 15.96 7.29 -10.27
N ASP A 36 14.78 7.83 -10.01
CA ASP A 36 13.50 7.18 -10.32
C ASP A 36 13.32 7.03 -11.84
N HIS A 37 13.59 8.10 -12.59
CA HIS A 37 13.53 8.04 -14.05
C HIS A 37 14.52 7.04 -14.62
N ALA A 38 15.74 6.98 -14.09
CA ALA A 38 16.75 6.01 -14.51
C ALA A 38 16.32 4.57 -14.20
N ALA A 39 15.80 4.32 -13.00
CA ALA A 39 15.30 3.02 -12.59
C ALA A 39 14.08 2.57 -13.43
N PHE A 40 13.17 3.48 -13.74
CA PHE A 40 12.04 3.21 -14.62
C PHE A 40 12.48 2.82 -16.05
N ARG A 41 13.49 3.52 -16.61
CA ARG A 41 14.08 3.14 -17.89
C ARG A 41 14.70 1.74 -17.86
N VAL A 42 15.39 1.38 -16.77
CA VAL A 42 15.93 0.01 -16.59
C VAL A 42 14.81 -1.01 -16.52
N TYR A 43 13.75 -0.73 -15.75
CA TYR A 43 12.57 -1.59 -15.67
C TYR A 43 11.94 -1.84 -17.05
N LEU A 44 11.71 -0.80 -17.84
CA LEU A 44 11.14 -0.93 -19.18
C LEU A 44 12.09 -1.63 -20.16
N LYS A 45 13.40 -1.39 -20.09
CA LYS A 45 14.41 -2.11 -20.90
C LYS A 45 14.37 -3.62 -20.61
N ASN A 46 14.29 -3.99 -19.35
CA ASN A 46 14.20 -5.42 -18.96
C ASN A 46 12.91 -6.06 -19.48
N ARG A 47 11.81 -5.30 -19.53
CA ARG A 47 10.50 -5.81 -19.92
C ARG A 47 10.30 -5.86 -21.45
N PHE A 48 10.76 -4.86 -22.19
CA PHE A 48 10.48 -4.72 -23.63
C PHE A 48 11.73 -4.92 -24.51
N GLY A 49 12.92 -4.82 -23.97
CA GLY A 49 14.17 -5.02 -24.66
C GLY A 49 14.62 -3.82 -25.49
N THR A 50 13.86 -3.43 -26.52
CA THR A 50 14.21 -2.32 -27.43
C THR A 50 13.20 -1.19 -27.38
N ILE A 51 13.62 0.00 -27.84
CA ILE A 51 12.73 1.16 -27.89
C ILE A 51 11.58 0.98 -28.89
N GLU A 52 11.82 0.25 -29.98
CA GLU A 52 10.82 -0.06 -30.99
C GLU A 52 9.71 -0.95 -30.40
N LYS A 53 10.09 -1.99 -29.66
CA LYS A 53 9.13 -2.85 -28.97
C LYS A 53 8.35 -2.12 -27.87
N LEU A 54 9.00 -1.19 -27.16
CA LEU A 54 8.29 -0.30 -26.24
C LEU A 54 7.26 0.54 -26.96
N ASN A 55 7.64 1.18 -28.06
CA ASN A 55 6.73 2.01 -28.86
C ASN A 55 5.55 1.21 -29.39
N GLU A 56 5.78 0.01 -29.90
CA GLU A 56 4.73 -0.89 -30.37
C GLU A 56 3.76 -1.25 -29.23
N ALA A 57 4.30 -1.70 -28.08
CA ALA A 57 3.49 -2.10 -26.94
C ALA A 57 2.68 -0.95 -26.32
N MET A 58 3.21 0.27 -26.34
CA MET A 58 2.54 1.46 -25.82
C MET A 58 1.63 2.14 -26.86
N GLY A 59 1.69 1.75 -28.14
CA GLY A 59 0.92 2.41 -29.22
C GLY A 59 1.30 3.87 -29.39
N THR A 60 2.57 4.21 -29.26
CA THR A 60 3.06 5.61 -29.17
C THR A 60 2.92 6.41 -30.47
N VAL A 61 2.60 5.76 -31.58
CA VAL A 61 2.28 6.44 -32.84
C VAL A 61 1.05 7.35 -32.69
N PHE A 62 0.16 7.03 -31.75
CA PHE A 62 -1.00 7.86 -31.45
C PHE A 62 -0.56 9.19 -30.81
N TRP A 63 -1.03 10.29 -31.35
CA TRP A 63 -0.66 11.65 -30.96
C TRP A 63 0.84 11.94 -30.97
N ASN A 64 1.58 11.24 -31.84
CA ASN A 64 3.00 11.47 -32.04
C ASN A 64 3.85 11.36 -30.76
N GLN A 65 3.58 10.33 -29.96
CA GLN A 65 4.28 10.06 -28.70
C GLN A 65 5.47 9.09 -28.86
N THR A 66 5.88 8.80 -30.09
CA THR A 66 6.94 7.83 -30.40
C THR A 66 8.27 8.27 -29.83
N TYR A 67 8.89 7.42 -29.03
CA TYR A 67 10.24 7.63 -28.53
C TYR A 67 11.28 7.24 -29.57
N THR A 68 12.36 8.03 -29.67
CA THR A 68 13.51 7.74 -30.53
C THR A 68 14.70 7.20 -29.74
N SER A 69 14.76 7.52 -28.43
CA SER A 69 15.76 7.01 -27.51
C SER A 69 15.20 6.76 -26.11
N TRP A 70 15.92 5.95 -25.33
CA TRP A 70 15.56 5.69 -23.94
C TRP A 70 15.64 6.94 -23.05
N ASP A 71 16.43 7.94 -23.41
CA ASP A 71 16.60 9.16 -22.61
C ASP A 71 15.35 10.05 -22.64
N GLU A 72 14.47 9.84 -23.61
CA GLU A 72 13.18 10.52 -23.71
C GLU A 72 12.11 9.91 -22.79
N VAL A 73 12.36 8.71 -22.25
CA VAL A 73 11.39 7.99 -21.41
C VAL A 73 11.53 8.44 -19.96
N HIS A 74 10.45 8.97 -19.44
CA HIS A 74 10.34 9.45 -18.05
C HIS A 74 9.05 8.96 -17.40
N LEU A 75 9.05 8.90 -16.06
CA LEU A 75 7.80 8.80 -15.30
C LEU A 75 6.94 10.03 -15.62
N THR A 76 5.67 9.80 -15.91
CA THR A 76 4.77 10.83 -16.43
C THR A 76 4.36 11.80 -15.34
N ARG A 77 4.57 13.08 -15.58
CA ARG A 77 4.07 14.13 -14.70
C ARG A 77 2.62 14.46 -15.03
N PRO A 78 1.81 14.90 -14.05
CA PRO A 78 0.47 15.39 -14.31
C PRO A 78 0.49 16.50 -15.36
N THR A 79 -0.39 16.42 -16.34
CA THR A 79 -0.62 17.44 -17.35
C THR A 79 -1.96 18.13 -17.16
N ILE A 80 -2.15 19.30 -17.77
CA ILE A 80 -3.41 20.07 -17.69
C ILE A 80 -4.63 19.21 -18.07
N HIS A 81 -4.46 18.27 -19.00
CA HIS A 81 -5.55 17.44 -19.50
C HIS A 81 -5.57 16.02 -18.93
N ASN A 82 -4.61 15.65 -18.10
CA ASN A 82 -4.43 14.26 -17.62
C ASN A 82 -4.50 13.21 -18.74
N ALA A 83 -4.08 13.58 -19.95
CA ALA A 83 -4.16 12.76 -21.16
C ALA A 83 -2.89 11.94 -21.34
N ASN A 84 -2.52 11.17 -20.33
CA ASN A 84 -1.36 10.30 -20.40
C ASN A 84 -1.65 9.05 -21.22
N ASN A 85 -0.60 8.47 -21.82
CA ASN A 85 -0.72 7.18 -22.49
C ASN A 85 -1.15 6.12 -21.45
N PRO A 86 -2.31 5.43 -21.63
CA PRO A 86 -2.83 4.51 -20.62
C PRO A 86 -1.95 3.28 -20.40
N HIS A 87 -1.26 2.82 -21.43
CA HIS A 87 -0.33 1.69 -21.33
C HIS A 87 0.92 2.08 -20.53
N LEU A 88 1.48 3.26 -20.80
CA LEU A 88 2.61 3.78 -20.02
C LEU A 88 2.21 4.00 -18.56
N SER A 89 1.04 4.58 -18.30
CA SER A 89 0.52 4.77 -16.94
C SER A 89 0.35 3.45 -16.18
N LEU A 90 -0.01 2.36 -16.88
CA LEU A 90 -0.07 1.04 -16.28
C LEU A 90 1.32 0.51 -15.92
N GLU A 91 2.31 0.70 -16.80
CA GLU A 91 3.70 0.30 -16.51
C GLU A 91 4.32 1.14 -15.38
N GLU A 92 3.98 2.41 -15.26
CA GLU A 92 4.36 3.25 -14.13
C GLU A 92 3.82 2.71 -12.80
N LYS A 93 2.54 2.34 -12.75
CA LYS A 93 1.94 1.71 -11.55
C LYS A 93 2.61 0.40 -11.19
N ARG A 94 2.91 -0.44 -12.18
CA ARG A 94 3.64 -1.69 -11.98
C ARG A 94 5.04 -1.46 -11.44
N PHE A 95 5.75 -0.48 -11.98
CA PHE A 95 7.08 -0.09 -11.52
C PHE A 95 7.06 0.41 -10.07
N ILE A 96 6.12 1.28 -9.72
CA ILE A 96 5.96 1.81 -8.36
C ILE A 96 5.64 0.67 -7.38
N SER A 97 4.71 -0.21 -7.75
CA SER A 97 4.38 -1.38 -6.95
C SER A 97 5.58 -2.29 -6.73
N GLN A 98 6.30 -2.64 -7.80
CA GLN A 98 7.50 -3.49 -7.68
C GLN A 98 8.60 -2.85 -6.85
N SER A 99 8.78 -1.54 -6.93
CA SER A 99 9.76 -0.82 -6.10
C SER A 99 9.43 -0.94 -4.62
N ALA A 100 8.16 -0.74 -4.24
CA ALA A 100 7.71 -0.89 -2.86
C ALA A 100 7.80 -2.34 -2.37
N ILE A 101 7.41 -3.31 -3.21
CA ILE A 101 7.50 -4.74 -2.90
C ILE A 101 8.96 -5.16 -2.70
N SER A 102 9.87 -4.70 -3.56
CA SER A 102 11.30 -4.99 -3.44
C SER A 102 11.89 -4.44 -2.15
N PHE A 103 11.48 -3.25 -1.75
CA PHE A 103 11.91 -2.64 -0.49
C PHE A 103 11.33 -3.38 0.73
N CYS A 104 10.07 -3.78 0.69
CA CYS A 104 9.43 -4.61 1.71
C CYS A 104 10.17 -5.96 1.83
N LYS A 105 10.39 -6.62 0.71
CA LYS A 105 11.08 -7.92 0.65
C LYS A 105 12.51 -7.87 1.18
N LEU A 106 13.25 -6.82 0.86
CA LEU A 106 14.61 -6.62 1.39
C LEU A 106 14.62 -6.64 2.92
N GLN A 107 13.68 -5.98 3.56
CA GLN A 107 13.55 -5.95 5.01
C GLN A 107 13.10 -7.30 5.57
N ALA A 108 12.12 -7.94 4.94
CA ALA A 108 11.64 -9.27 5.31
C ALA A 108 12.78 -10.30 5.27
N ASP A 109 13.54 -10.33 4.19
CA ASP A 109 14.67 -11.25 4.01
C ASP A 109 15.75 -11.05 5.09
N ILE A 110 15.98 -9.81 5.51
CA ILE A 110 16.90 -9.51 6.62
C ILE A 110 16.36 -10.05 7.95
N ILE A 111 15.08 -9.75 8.26
CA ILE A 111 14.47 -10.20 9.51
C ILE A 111 14.45 -11.72 9.60
N ARG A 112 14.12 -12.41 8.50
CA ARG A 112 14.06 -13.89 8.47
C ARG A 112 15.40 -14.59 8.75
N LYS A 113 16.53 -13.89 8.58
CA LYS A 113 17.85 -14.45 8.97
C LYS A 113 18.00 -14.62 10.48
N TYR A 114 17.29 -13.83 11.26
CA TYR A 114 17.39 -13.78 12.72
C TYR A 114 16.14 -14.27 13.43
N ALA A 115 14.99 -14.16 12.79
CA ALA A 115 13.71 -14.52 13.38
C ALA A 115 13.58 -16.04 13.58
N PRO A 116 13.33 -16.52 14.80
CA PRO A 116 13.02 -17.92 15.04
C PRO A 116 11.71 -18.32 14.35
N LYS A 117 11.57 -19.61 14.09
CA LYS A 117 10.34 -20.16 13.53
C LYS A 117 9.14 -19.81 14.42
N GLY A 118 8.12 -19.20 13.81
CA GLY A 118 6.89 -18.80 14.50
C GLY A 118 6.75 -17.29 14.71
N GLN A 119 7.79 -16.49 14.51
CA GLN A 119 7.63 -15.04 14.38
C GLN A 119 7.13 -14.71 12.98
N PHE A 120 5.99 -14.02 12.90
CA PHE A 120 5.42 -13.59 11.63
C PHE A 120 6.01 -12.29 11.13
N ILE A 121 5.90 -12.05 9.84
CA ILE A 121 6.20 -10.77 9.18
C ILE A 121 4.95 -10.29 8.47
N THR A 122 4.58 -9.04 8.71
CA THR A 122 3.44 -8.36 8.09
C THR A 122 3.79 -6.91 7.77
N THR A 123 2.92 -6.24 7.03
CA THR A 123 2.84 -4.77 6.92
C THR A 123 1.38 -4.36 6.76
N ASN A 124 1.09 -3.09 7.02
CA ASN A 124 -0.24 -2.53 6.96
C ASN A 124 -0.45 -1.66 5.71
N GLY A 125 -1.70 -1.31 5.48
CA GLY A 125 -2.11 -0.46 4.37
C GLY A 125 -2.33 -1.22 3.05
N ILE A 126 -3.49 -0.97 2.42
CA ILE A 126 -3.86 -1.56 1.12
C ILE A 126 -4.18 -0.43 0.16
N PHE A 127 -3.18 -0.01 -0.58
CA PHE A 127 -3.29 1.12 -1.51
C PHE A 127 -3.53 0.66 -2.95
N GLY A 128 -4.19 1.51 -3.75
CA GLY A 128 -4.57 1.17 -5.11
C GLY A 128 -3.40 1.10 -6.11
N HIS A 129 -2.24 1.59 -5.73
CA HIS A 129 -1.01 1.59 -6.53
C HIS A 129 -0.03 0.47 -6.14
N LEU A 130 -0.38 -0.38 -5.16
CA LEU A 130 0.40 -1.53 -4.74
C LEU A 130 -0.33 -2.83 -5.07
N ASP A 131 0.38 -3.79 -5.64
CA ASP A 131 -0.08 -5.17 -5.74
C ASP A 131 0.10 -5.87 -4.40
N SER A 132 -0.93 -5.79 -3.57
CA SER A 132 -0.91 -6.38 -2.24
C SER A 132 -0.89 -7.91 -2.25
N HIS A 133 -1.35 -8.56 -3.33
CA HIS A 133 -1.23 -10.02 -3.49
C HIS A 133 0.22 -10.41 -3.70
N GLU A 134 0.91 -9.79 -4.67
CA GLU A 134 2.32 -10.03 -4.93
C GLU A 134 3.20 -9.71 -3.71
N MET A 135 2.91 -8.59 -3.01
CA MET A 135 3.65 -8.23 -1.80
C MET A 135 3.49 -9.28 -0.69
N THR A 136 2.26 -9.73 -0.47
CA THR A 136 1.99 -10.74 0.56
C THR A 136 2.67 -12.07 0.21
N GLU A 137 2.53 -12.54 -1.02
CA GLU A 137 3.12 -13.80 -1.48
C GLU A 137 4.66 -13.79 -1.42
N SER A 138 5.29 -12.66 -1.77
CA SER A 138 6.74 -12.57 -1.90
C SER A 138 7.49 -12.20 -0.62
N ALA A 139 6.84 -11.51 0.33
CA ALA A 139 7.51 -10.89 1.48
C ALA A 139 6.87 -11.18 2.84
N LEU A 140 5.56 -11.38 2.91
CA LEU A 140 4.81 -11.40 4.16
C LEU A 140 4.27 -12.80 4.48
N ASP A 141 3.92 -13.02 5.75
CA ASP A 141 3.15 -14.21 6.14
C ASP A 141 1.65 -13.98 5.98
N PHE A 142 1.21 -12.74 6.19
CA PHE A 142 -0.15 -12.26 5.95
C PHE A 142 -0.16 -10.73 5.84
N ILE A 143 -1.24 -10.18 5.29
CA ILE A 143 -1.44 -8.73 5.21
C ILE A 143 -2.21 -8.21 6.42
N THR A 144 -1.95 -6.98 6.82
CA THR A 144 -2.79 -6.26 7.78
C THR A 144 -3.42 -5.03 7.14
N TYR A 145 -4.50 -4.55 7.76
CA TYR A 145 -5.31 -3.44 7.26
C TYR A 145 -5.56 -2.41 8.36
N ASP A 146 -5.64 -1.15 7.95
CA ASP A 146 -5.92 -0.03 8.83
C ASP A 146 -7.37 0.40 8.67
N SER A 147 -8.14 0.14 9.71
CA SER A 147 -9.59 0.29 9.70
C SER A 147 -10.03 1.58 10.39
N TYR A 148 -10.27 2.59 9.58
CA TYR A 148 -10.77 3.90 10.02
C TYR A 148 -12.15 4.20 9.42
N PRO A 149 -13.23 3.59 9.94
CA PRO A 149 -14.56 3.73 9.34
C PRO A 149 -15.14 5.14 9.36
N ASN A 150 -14.72 5.96 10.33
CA ASN A 150 -15.26 7.29 10.56
C ASN A 150 -14.15 8.34 10.76
N PHE A 151 -13.16 8.34 9.86
CA PHE A 151 -11.99 9.21 9.94
C PHE A 151 -12.11 10.42 9.00
N ALA A 152 -11.62 11.58 9.42
CA ALA A 152 -11.53 12.79 8.61
C ALA A 152 -10.10 12.90 8.03
N PHE A 153 -9.96 12.69 6.73
CA PHE A 153 -8.66 12.61 6.05
C PHE A 153 -8.13 13.95 5.51
N GLY A 154 -8.83 15.03 5.65
CA GLY A 154 -8.36 16.30 5.10
C GLY A 154 -9.07 17.51 5.68
N GLU A 155 -8.39 18.66 5.64
CA GLU A 155 -8.96 19.94 5.98
C GLU A 155 -10.17 20.24 5.08
N GLY A 156 -11.32 20.54 5.66
CA GLY A 156 -12.56 20.72 4.93
C GLY A 156 -13.29 19.42 4.53
N ALA A 157 -12.77 18.25 4.89
CA ALA A 157 -13.53 17.02 4.77
C ALA A 157 -14.80 17.12 5.62
N ALA A 158 -15.96 17.14 4.97
CA ALA A 158 -17.23 17.14 5.69
C ALA A 158 -17.29 15.90 6.59
N PRO A 159 -17.59 16.06 7.90
CA PRO A 159 -17.81 14.89 8.75
C PRO A 159 -18.84 14.00 8.06
N ARG A 160 -18.53 12.75 7.88
CA ARG A 160 -19.47 11.78 7.31
C ARG A 160 -20.76 11.89 8.11
N LYS A 161 -21.90 12.12 7.43
CA LYS A 161 -23.19 12.32 8.09
C LYS A 161 -23.40 11.16 9.08
N GLN A 162 -23.49 11.52 10.35
CA GLN A 162 -23.80 10.55 11.40
C GLN A 162 -25.13 9.88 11.06
N GLY A 163 -25.14 8.54 11.04
CA GLY A 163 -26.35 7.79 10.70
C GLY A 163 -26.45 7.37 9.24
N SER A 164 -25.48 7.75 8.36
CA SER A 164 -25.38 7.13 7.05
C SER A 164 -24.95 5.67 7.17
N LEU A 165 -25.31 4.85 6.18
CA LEU A 165 -24.91 3.44 6.09
C LEU A 165 -23.41 3.27 5.80
N ASN A 166 -22.56 4.20 6.23
CA ASN A 166 -21.11 4.20 5.99
C ASN A 166 -20.41 2.98 6.62
N ASP A 167 -20.93 2.48 7.73
CA ASP A 167 -20.42 1.25 8.36
C ASP A 167 -20.47 0.05 7.40
N ARG A 168 -21.37 0.06 6.42
CA ARG A 168 -21.45 -0.99 5.37
C ARG A 168 -20.27 -0.92 4.38
N LYS A 169 -19.70 0.25 4.13
CA LYS A 169 -18.54 0.40 3.22
C LYS A 169 -17.32 -0.32 3.75
N SER A 170 -17.17 -0.38 5.08
CA SER A 170 -16.08 -1.12 5.72
C SER A 170 -16.16 -2.62 5.41
N SER A 171 -17.34 -3.19 5.27
CA SER A 171 -17.55 -4.60 4.90
C SER A 171 -16.88 -4.95 3.56
N GLY A 172 -17.07 -4.13 2.53
CA GLY A 172 -16.45 -4.35 1.21
C GLY A 172 -14.92 -4.27 1.26
N ARG A 173 -14.38 -3.36 2.09
CA ARG A 173 -12.93 -3.24 2.30
C ARG A 173 -12.37 -4.48 3.00
N LEU A 174 -13.02 -4.93 4.08
CA LEU A 174 -12.62 -6.13 4.82
C LEU A 174 -12.69 -7.40 3.94
N ALA A 175 -13.71 -7.52 3.10
CA ALA A 175 -13.79 -8.61 2.11
C ALA A 175 -12.63 -8.58 1.11
N ARG A 176 -12.20 -7.37 0.66
CA ARG A 176 -11.01 -7.22 -0.17
C ARG A 176 -9.74 -7.67 0.56
N VAL A 177 -9.55 -7.26 1.82
CA VAL A 177 -8.40 -7.70 2.62
C VAL A 177 -8.37 -9.23 2.73
N ARG A 178 -9.50 -9.83 3.07
CA ARG A 178 -9.66 -11.29 3.16
C ARG A 178 -9.33 -12.01 1.86
N SER A 179 -9.50 -11.38 0.70
CA SER A 179 -9.15 -11.99 -0.58
C SER A 179 -7.65 -12.02 -0.87
N ILE A 180 -6.84 -11.27 -0.12
CA ILE A 180 -5.39 -11.18 -0.34
C ILE A 180 -4.65 -12.32 0.37
N SER A 181 -5.04 -12.62 1.62
CA SER A 181 -4.43 -13.71 2.38
C SER A 181 -5.45 -14.52 3.18
N THR A 182 -5.11 -15.77 3.47
CA THR A 182 -6.01 -16.69 4.21
C THR A 182 -6.22 -16.29 5.66
N CYS A 183 -5.27 -15.58 6.28
CA CYS A 183 -5.46 -14.87 7.52
C CYS A 183 -5.12 -13.39 7.33
N PHE A 184 -5.68 -12.52 8.14
CA PHE A 184 -5.34 -11.11 8.15
C PHE A 184 -5.55 -10.48 9.51
N GLY A 185 -4.87 -9.36 9.76
CA GLY A 185 -5.06 -8.56 10.97
C GLY A 185 -5.58 -7.17 10.67
N ILE A 186 -6.13 -6.53 11.68
CA ILE A 186 -6.34 -5.09 11.73
C ILE A 186 -5.21 -4.52 12.58
N MET A 187 -4.28 -3.82 11.94
CA MET A 187 -3.12 -3.27 12.64
C MET A 187 -3.44 -1.94 13.32
N GLU A 188 -4.36 -1.18 12.71
CA GLU A 188 -4.82 0.09 13.25
C GLU A 188 -6.35 0.12 13.23
N GLN A 189 -6.96 -0.16 14.36
CA GLN A 189 -8.40 -0.05 14.50
C GLN A 189 -8.75 1.31 15.09
N GLN A 190 -9.58 2.09 14.40
CA GLN A 190 -10.08 3.35 14.95
C GLN A 190 -10.69 3.14 16.34
N SER A 191 -10.10 3.79 17.36
CA SER A 191 -10.45 3.65 18.77
C SER A 191 -11.01 4.91 19.43
N GLY A 192 -11.30 5.94 18.63
CA GLY A 192 -11.81 7.22 19.13
C GLY A 192 -12.22 8.14 18.01
N ALA A 193 -12.33 9.44 18.32
CA ALA A 193 -12.50 10.48 17.33
C ALA A 193 -11.32 10.44 16.34
N GLY A 194 -11.59 10.44 15.03
CA GLY A 194 -10.60 10.22 13.99
C GLY A 194 -10.33 11.47 13.16
N GLY A 195 -9.05 11.84 13.06
CA GLY A 195 -8.53 12.92 12.23
C GLY A 195 -7.12 13.29 12.65
N TRP A 196 -6.32 13.75 11.72
CA TRP A 196 -4.91 14.11 11.98
C TRP A 196 -4.71 15.52 12.55
N ASP A 197 -5.67 16.40 12.30
CA ASP A 197 -5.56 17.81 12.70
C ASP A 197 -6.61 18.15 13.74
N THR A 198 -6.16 18.66 14.88
CA THR A 198 -7.04 19.12 15.97
C THR A 198 -7.95 20.29 15.56
N ARG A 199 -7.65 20.99 14.46
CA ARG A 199 -8.48 22.04 13.88
C ARG A 199 -9.64 21.51 13.05
N MET A 200 -9.62 20.23 12.68
CA MET A 200 -10.71 19.60 11.95
C MET A 200 -11.82 19.12 12.88
N LYS A 201 -13.07 19.18 12.42
CA LYS A 201 -14.18 18.50 13.10
C LYS A 201 -13.97 16.99 13.00
N GLN A 202 -13.57 16.40 14.09
CA GLN A 202 -13.36 14.97 14.22
C GLN A 202 -14.61 14.31 14.79
N PRO A 203 -15.34 13.50 14.02
CA PRO A 203 -16.51 12.84 14.53
C PRO A 203 -16.14 11.79 15.57
N ALA A 204 -16.66 11.92 16.78
CA ALA A 204 -16.55 10.86 17.77
C ALA A 204 -17.44 9.66 17.40
N PRO A 205 -16.98 8.42 17.65
CA PRO A 205 -17.83 7.25 17.50
C PRO A 205 -19.07 7.36 18.41
N LYS A 206 -20.21 6.96 17.90
CA LYS A 206 -21.42 6.79 18.70
C LYS A 206 -21.24 5.63 19.69
N PRO A 207 -21.96 5.63 20.81
CA PRO A 207 -22.00 4.46 21.68
C PRO A 207 -22.27 3.18 20.91
N GLY A 208 -21.40 2.19 21.05
CA GLY A 208 -21.47 0.90 20.36
C GLY A 208 -20.81 0.84 18.98
N GLN A 209 -20.46 1.93 18.33
CA GLN A 209 -19.80 1.90 17.00
C GLN A 209 -18.44 1.21 17.04
N MET A 210 -17.58 1.51 18.00
CA MET A 210 -16.29 0.83 18.12
C MET A 210 -16.46 -0.68 18.29
N LYS A 211 -17.40 -1.10 19.12
CA LYS A 211 -17.76 -2.50 19.26
C LYS A 211 -18.25 -3.09 17.93
N LEU A 212 -19.11 -2.37 17.21
CA LEU A 212 -19.59 -2.81 15.89
C LEU A 212 -18.44 -3.02 14.92
N TRP A 213 -17.51 -2.07 14.79
CA TRP A 213 -16.37 -2.16 13.88
C TRP A 213 -15.44 -3.33 14.23
N THR A 214 -15.17 -3.52 15.52
CA THR A 214 -14.37 -4.66 16.00
C THR A 214 -15.01 -5.99 15.61
N PHE A 215 -16.28 -6.18 15.94
CA PHE A 215 -16.97 -7.42 15.61
C PHE A 215 -17.21 -7.59 14.10
N GLN A 216 -17.34 -6.51 13.35
CA GLN A 216 -17.38 -6.57 11.89
C GLN A 216 -16.05 -7.10 11.32
N SER A 217 -14.92 -6.63 11.83
CA SER A 217 -13.60 -7.14 11.43
C SER A 217 -13.45 -8.63 11.74
N ILE A 218 -13.84 -9.05 12.94
CA ILE A 218 -13.85 -10.47 13.35
C ILE A 218 -14.80 -11.31 12.45
N ALA A 219 -15.99 -10.80 12.16
CA ALA A 219 -16.96 -11.49 11.30
C ALA A 219 -16.47 -11.65 9.86
N HIS A 220 -15.59 -10.76 9.39
CA HIS A 220 -14.90 -10.89 8.11
C HIS A 220 -13.63 -11.77 8.17
N GLY A 221 -13.31 -12.30 9.34
CA GLY A 221 -12.21 -13.25 9.53
C GLY A 221 -10.88 -12.60 9.92
N ALA A 222 -10.89 -11.45 10.58
CA ALA A 222 -9.70 -10.89 11.18
C ALA A 222 -9.23 -11.76 12.35
N ASP A 223 -7.97 -12.17 12.33
CA ASP A 223 -7.35 -13.04 13.34
C ASP A 223 -6.66 -12.22 14.44
N MET A 224 -6.39 -10.94 14.19
CA MET A 224 -5.74 -10.02 15.12
C MET A 224 -6.34 -8.62 14.98
N ILE A 225 -6.50 -7.91 16.09
CA ILE A 225 -6.94 -6.50 16.09
C ILE A 225 -6.11 -5.72 17.09
N CYS A 226 -5.47 -4.64 16.62
CA CYS A 226 -4.76 -3.64 17.42
C CYS A 226 -5.54 -2.32 17.40
N PHE A 227 -5.66 -1.67 18.58
CA PHE A 227 -6.34 -0.38 18.76
C PHE A 227 -5.34 0.75 18.92
#